data_695c3d0fc2d3f48330644f75377d15ac
#
_entry.id   695c3d0fc2d3f48330644f75377d15ac
#
_cell.length_a   1.000
_cell.length_b   1.000
_cell.length_c   1.000
_cell.angle_alpha   90.00
_cell.angle_beta   90.00
_cell.angle_gamma   90.00
#
_symmetry.space_group_name_H-M   'P 1'
#
loop_
_entity.id
_entity.type
_entity.pdbx_description
1 polymer ?
#
loop_
_entity_poly.entity_id
_entity_poly.type
_entity_poly.pdbx_seq_one_letter_code
_entity_poly.pdbx_strand_id
1 'polypeptide(L)'
;MGNGKFFLTKEVVERAVQRILHLIEICKEEVDYQNHGFSICVMNDTGILFQRDIDLHNFDADYGTYAIRKAETALREKSSLVNLINKTPGRLEEGDPIYSGGVYSAECKIAIGVSGFVKAEFDDGIASLILAEIKKIIRGEARDKFEQLKSEGKIYLA
;
A
#
# COMPACT_ATOMS: atom_id res chain seq x y z
N MET A 1 -17.33 -8.82 11.34
CA MET A 1 -15.96 -9.22 10.95
C MET A 1 -15.61 -8.63 9.62
N GLY A 2 -14.54 -7.87 9.56
CA GLY A 2 -14.04 -7.36 8.29
C GLY A 2 -13.42 -8.49 7.48
N ASN A 3 -14.01 -8.84 6.34
CA ASN A 3 -13.52 -9.91 5.48
C ASN A 3 -12.09 -9.65 4.98
N GLY A 4 -11.72 -8.38 4.79
CA GLY A 4 -10.36 -8.02 4.38
C GLY A 4 -9.29 -8.48 5.37
N LYS A 5 -9.56 -8.38 6.66
CA LYS A 5 -8.62 -8.78 7.71
C LYS A 5 -8.39 -10.30 7.72
N PHE A 6 -9.42 -11.07 7.40
CA PHE A 6 -9.35 -12.54 7.36
C PHE A 6 -8.49 -13.05 6.20
N PHE A 7 -8.57 -12.40 5.04
CA PHE A 7 -7.84 -12.81 3.84
C PHE A 7 -6.53 -12.03 3.64
N LEU A 8 -6.28 -11.02 4.45
CA LEU A 8 -5.07 -10.22 4.35
C LEU A 8 -3.90 -10.97 4.97
N THR A 9 -3.06 -11.54 4.14
CA THR A 9 -1.85 -12.25 4.53
C THR A 9 -0.63 -11.58 3.92
N LYS A 10 0.54 -11.91 4.46
CA LYS A 10 1.81 -11.43 3.92
C LYS A 10 1.98 -11.86 2.45
N GLU A 11 1.56 -13.08 2.12
CA GLU A 11 1.63 -13.61 0.75
C GLU A 11 0.76 -12.81 -0.21
N VAL A 12 -0.42 -12.38 0.21
CA VAL A 12 -1.29 -11.51 -0.61
C VAL A 12 -0.60 -10.19 -0.90
N VAL A 13 0.02 -9.58 0.11
CA VAL A 13 0.76 -8.33 -0.05
C VAL A 13 1.93 -8.53 -1.02
N GLU A 14 2.70 -9.59 -0.84
CA GLU A 14 3.83 -9.91 -1.73
C GLU A 14 3.39 -10.10 -3.18
N ARG A 15 2.30 -10.82 -3.41
CA ARG A 15 1.73 -11.02 -4.76
C ARG A 15 1.31 -9.71 -5.39
N ALA A 16 0.64 -8.85 -4.63
CA ALA A 16 0.22 -7.54 -5.10
C ALA A 16 1.42 -6.68 -5.49
N VAL A 17 2.43 -6.62 -4.62
CA VAL A 17 3.66 -5.87 -4.89
C VAL A 17 4.36 -6.39 -6.14
N GLN A 18 4.48 -7.70 -6.30
CA GLN A 18 5.13 -8.28 -7.48
C GLN A 18 4.44 -7.90 -8.79
N ARG A 19 3.11 -7.87 -8.79
CA ARG A 19 2.36 -7.43 -9.99
C ARG A 19 2.63 -5.97 -10.33
N ILE A 20 2.68 -5.12 -9.33
CA ILE A 20 2.94 -3.69 -9.55
C ILE A 20 4.40 -3.46 -9.96
N LEU A 21 5.36 -4.20 -9.38
CA LEU A 21 6.76 -4.14 -9.81
C LEU A 21 6.92 -4.54 -11.28
N HIS A 22 6.20 -5.56 -11.73
CA HIS A 22 6.21 -5.95 -13.12
C HIS A 22 5.66 -4.83 -14.03
N LEU A 23 4.58 -4.19 -13.60
CA LEU A 23 4.02 -3.05 -14.32
C LEU A 23 5.01 -1.88 -14.39
N ILE A 24 5.69 -1.56 -13.29
CA ILE A 24 6.71 -0.51 -13.26
C ILE A 24 7.84 -0.83 -14.22
N GLU A 25 8.28 -2.08 -14.29
CA GLU A 25 9.33 -2.51 -15.22
C GLU A 25 8.95 -2.25 -16.67
N ILE A 26 7.69 -2.50 -17.03
CA ILE A 26 7.18 -2.25 -18.37
C ILE A 26 7.08 -0.74 -18.66
N CYS A 27 6.72 0.07 -17.67
CA CYS A 27 6.39 1.49 -17.83
C CYS A 27 7.45 2.42 -17.21
N LYS A 28 8.71 2.01 -17.18
CA LYS A 28 9.79 2.77 -16.50
C LYS A 28 9.90 4.21 -16.98
N GLU A 29 9.74 4.46 -18.26
CA GLU A 29 9.88 5.80 -18.82
C GLU A 29 8.68 6.68 -18.43
N GLU A 30 7.49 6.11 -18.42
CA GLU A 30 6.26 6.84 -18.12
C GLU A 30 6.14 7.22 -16.65
N VAL A 31 6.69 6.42 -15.74
CA VAL A 31 6.67 6.70 -14.29
C VAL A 31 7.92 7.46 -13.81
N ASP A 32 8.75 7.91 -14.75
CA ASP A 32 9.96 8.67 -14.45
C ASP A 32 10.89 7.97 -13.46
N TYR A 33 11.08 6.68 -13.68
CA TYR A 33 11.92 5.84 -12.84
C TYR A 33 13.39 6.08 -13.16
N GLN A 34 14.12 6.67 -12.22
CA GLN A 34 15.51 7.09 -12.43
C GLN A 34 16.59 6.14 -11.91
N ASN A 35 16.37 4.87 -11.87
CA ASN A 35 17.36 3.85 -11.50
C ASN A 35 17.99 4.00 -10.10
N HIS A 36 17.50 4.89 -9.24
CA HIS A 36 17.98 4.97 -7.86
C HIS A 36 17.09 4.21 -6.89
N GLY A 37 16.02 3.63 -7.40
CA GLY A 37 15.15 2.77 -6.61
C GLY A 37 14.13 3.51 -5.76
N PHE A 38 13.39 2.73 -5.01
CA PHE A 38 12.37 3.24 -4.09
C PHE A 38 12.11 2.21 -3.00
N SER A 39 11.34 2.59 -1.99
CA SER A 39 10.95 1.71 -0.89
C SER A 39 9.45 1.63 -0.75
N ILE A 40 8.97 0.47 -0.31
CA ILE A 40 7.56 0.20 -0.05
C ILE A 40 7.43 -0.27 1.40
N CYS A 41 6.42 0.24 2.10
CA CYS A 41 6.03 -0.26 3.42
C CYS A 41 4.52 -0.46 3.45
N VAL A 42 4.10 -1.65 3.86
CA VAL A 42 2.69 -1.96 4.11
C VAL A 42 2.54 -2.32 5.58
N MET A 43 1.64 -1.65 6.28
CA MET A 43 1.43 -1.88 7.70
C MET A 43 -0.02 -1.85 8.09
N ASN A 44 -0.33 -2.52 9.19
CA ASN A 44 -1.60 -2.44 9.88
C ASN A 44 -1.38 -2.01 11.33
N ASP A 45 -2.44 -2.01 12.12
CA ASP A 45 -2.40 -1.62 13.53
C ASP A 45 -1.56 -2.55 14.42
N THR A 46 -1.15 -3.73 13.93
CA THR A 46 -0.26 -4.64 14.66
C THR A 46 1.21 -4.48 14.27
N GLY A 47 1.52 -3.74 13.22
CA GLY A 47 2.89 -3.49 12.78
C GLY A 47 3.08 -3.58 11.28
N ILE A 48 4.33 -3.75 10.88
CA ILE A 48 4.73 -3.84 9.48
C ILE A 48 4.42 -5.24 8.96
N LEU A 49 3.61 -5.33 7.89
CA LEU A 49 3.31 -6.57 7.18
C LEU A 49 4.33 -6.86 6.09
N PHE A 50 4.87 -5.83 5.47
CA PHE A 50 5.79 -5.93 4.35
C PHE A 50 6.61 -4.66 4.26
N GLN A 51 7.92 -4.83 4.06
CA GLN A 51 8.81 -3.72 3.76
C GLN A 51 9.89 -4.21 2.80
N ARG A 52 10.16 -3.42 1.77
CA ARG A 52 11.19 -3.77 0.81
C ARG A 52 11.74 -2.55 0.12
N ASP A 53 13.06 -2.53 -0.03
CA ASP A 53 13.78 -1.58 -0.88
C ASP A 53 13.92 -2.22 -2.27
N ILE A 54 13.56 -1.47 -3.29
CA ILE A 54 13.58 -1.93 -4.69
C ILE A 54 14.65 -1.18 -5.44
N ASP A 55 15.65 -1.90 -5.94
CA ASP A 55 16.74 -1.35 -6.76
C ASP A 55 17.44 -0.12 -6.16
N LEU A 56 17.53 -0.05 -4.83
CA LEU A 56 18.24 1.04 -4.16
C LEU A 56 19.76 0.89 -4.34
N HIS A 57 20.34 1.77 -5.13
CA HIS A 57 21.77 1.80 -5.42
C HIS A 57 22.47 3.00 -4.80
N ASN A 58 21.73 4.01 -4.39
CA ASN A 58 22.26 5.20 -3.74
C ASN A 58 21.63 5.36 -2.36
N PHE A 59 22.48 5.46 -1.33
CA PHE A 59 22.04 5.48 0.06
C PHE A 59 22.04 6.88 0.67
N ASP A 60 22.17 7.94 -0.13
CA ASP A 60 22.13 9.32 0.38
C ASP A 60 20.75 9.71 0.89
N ALA A 61 19.71 9.05 0.44
CA ALA A 61 18.34 9.26 0.91
C ALA A 61 17.80 7.98 1.55
N ASP A 62 17.24 8.11 2.74
CA ASP A 62 16.66 6.99 3.48
C ASP A 62 15.21 6.77 3.09
N TYR A 63 15.00 6.25 1.89
CA TYR A 63 13.65 5.99 1.37
C TYR A 63 12.89 4.97 2.21
N GLY A 64 13.60 4.01 2.81
CA GLY A 64 12.99 3.03 3.71
C GLY A 64 12.32 3.69 4.89
N THR A 65 13.01 4.57 5.58
CA THR A 65 12.44 5.34 6.70
C THR A 65 11.29 6.22 6.24
N TYR A 66 11.42 6.88 5.10
CA TYR A 66 10.35 7.73 4.56
C TYR A 66 9.10 6.93 4.20
N ALA A 67 9.27 5.76 3.61
CA ALA A 67 8.13 4.88 3.30
C ALA A 67 7.40 4.43 4.57
N ILE A 68 8.14 4.06 5.61
CA ILE A 68 7.57 3.70 6.92
C ILE A 68 6.78 4.88 7.50
N ARG A 69 7.37 6.06 7.54
CA ARG A 69 6.72 7.26 8.10
C ARG A 69 5.45 7.64 7.33
N LYS A 70 5.46 7.49 6.01
CA LYS A 70 4.28 7.73 5.18
C LYS A 70 3.16 6.75 5.55
N ALA A 71 3.48 5.47 5.69
CA ALA A 71 2.51 4.46 6.10
C ALA A 71 2.00 4.72 7.52
N GLU A 72 2.89 5.00 8.47
CA GLU A 72 2.51 5.29 9.86
C GLU A 72 1.56 6.49 9.96
N THR A 73 1.87 7.57 9.26
CA THR A 73 1.06 8.78 9.27
C THR A 73 -0.32 8.52 8.66
N ALA A 74 -0.38 7.85 7.51
CA ALA A 74 -1.62 7.48 6.87
C ALA A 74 -2.47 6.57 7.76
N LEU A 75 -1.84 5.62 8.43
CA LEU A 75 -2.52 4.70 9.36
C LEU A 75 -3.06 5.44 10.59
N ARG A 76 -2.25 6.27 11.23
CA ARG A 76 -2.64 7.05 12.40
C ARG A 76 -3.83 7.95 12.11
N GLU A 77 -3.79 8.68 10.99
CA GLU A 77 -4.84 9.62 10.61
C GLU A 77 -5.97 8.99 9.83
N LYS A 78 -5.85 7.72 9.46
CA LYS A 78 -6.85 6.98 8.65
C LYS A 78 -7.21 7.73 7.37
N SER A 79 -6.19 8.25 6.70
CA SER A 79 -6.32 9.11 5.52
C SER A 79 -5.08 9.01 4.65
N SER A 80 -5.24 9.26 3.36
CA SER A 80 -4.09 9.45 2.48
C SER A 80 -3.33 10.72 2.87
N LEU A 81 -2.03 10.74 2.60
CA LEU A 81 -1.21 11.93 2.83
C LEU A 81 -1.63 13.10 1.93
N VAL A 82 -2.07 12.82 0.71
CA VAL A 82 -2.61 13.85 -0.19
C VAL A 82 -3.77 14.59 0.49
N ASN A 83 -4.71 13.85 1.08
CA ASN A 83 -5.84 14.47 1.78
C ASN A 83 -5.40 15.24 3.03
N LEU A 84 -4.47 14.68 3.81
CA LEU A 84 -3.94 15.37 5.00
C LEU A 84 -3.28 16.69 4.62
N ILE A 85 -2.38 16.66 3.66
CA ILE A 85 -1.62 17.84 3.25
C ILE A 85 -2.54 18.93 2.66
N ASN A 86 -3.51 18.53 1.85
CA ASN A 86 -4.35 19.46 1.11
C ASN A 86 -5.57 19.95 1.90
N LYS A 87 -6.15 19.10 2.77
CA LYS A 87 -7.42 19.40 3.45
C LYS A 87 -7.27 19.66 4.93
N THR A 88 -6.38 18.94 5.60
CA THR A 88 -6.23 19.00 7.06
C THR A 88 -4.77 19.05 7.49
N PRO A 89 -3.98 20.01 6.98
CA PRO A 89 -2.54 20.05 7.30
C PRO A 89 -2.25 20.26 8.80
N GLY A 90 -3.20 20.84 9.53
CA GLY A 90 -3.06 21.02 10.98
C GLY A 90 -3.05 19.73 11.78
N ARG A 91 -3.39 18.59 11.19
CA ARG A 91 -3.29 17.28 11.82
C ARG A 91 -1.92 16.64 11.71
N LEU A 92 -1.05 17.21 10.90
CA LEU A 92 0.34 16.74 10.80
C LEU A 92 1.10 17.12 12.06
N GLU A 93 1.94 16.21 12.51
CA GLU A 93 2.80 16.37 13.67
C GLU A 93 4.25 16.55 13.26
N GLU A 94 5.08 16.98 14.21
CA GLU A 94 6.51 17.08 13.96
C GLU A 94 7.09 15.72 13.54
N GLY A 95 7.85 15.72 12.46
CA GLY A 95 8.45 14.51 11.90
C GLY A 95 7.58 13.79 10.87
N ASP A 96 6.33 14.23 10.68
CA ASP A 96 5.48 13.66 9.64
C ASP A 96 5.99 14.03 8.25
N PRO A 97 5.77 13.15 7.26
CA PRO A 97 6.13 13.46 5.87
C PRO A 97 5.29 14.61 5.32
N ILE A 98 5.92 15.46 4.53
CA ILE A 98 5.24 16.59 3.86
C ILE A 98 4.94 16.30 2.39
N TYR A 99 5.34 15.13 1.89
CA TYR A 99 5.09 14.70 0.51
C TYR A 99 4.10 13.54 0.49
N SER A 100 3.33 13.46 -0.58
CA SER A 100 2.39 12.35 -0.79
C SER A 100 3.13 11.01 -0.97
N GLY A 101 2.37 9.94 -1.04
CA GLY A 101 2.91 8.58 -1.17
C GLY A 101 2.48 7.65 -0.04
N GLY A 102 1.60 8.11 0.82
CA GLY A 102 0.95 7.28 1.84
C GLY A 102 -0.55 7.19 1.56
N VAL A 103 -1.07 5.98 1.55
CA VAL A 103 -2.51 5.72 1.35
C VAL A 103 -3.05 4.84 2.47
N TYR A 104 -4.34 4.95 2.72
CA TYR A 104 -5.02 4.18 3.76
C TYR A 104 -6.27 3.53 3.20
N SER A 105 -6.53 2.30 3.62
CA SER A 105 -7.77 1.58 3.31
C SER A 105 -8.52 1.26 4.59
N ALA A 106 -9.70 1.83 4.75
CA ALA A 106 -10.61 1.49 5.85
C ALA A 106 -11.15 0.06 5.70
N GLU A 107 -11.33 -0.42 4.48
CA GLU A 107 -11.81 -1.77 4.17
C GLU A 107 -10.81 -2.83 4.66
N CYS A 108 -9.55 -2.68 4.33
CA CYS A 108 -8.49 -3.63 4.69
C CYS A 108 -7.79 -3.27 6.01
N LYS A 109 -8.00 -2.06 6.52
CA LYS A 109 -7.34 -1.50 7.72
C LYS A 109 -5.82 -1.53 7.60
N ILE A 110 -5.32 -1.17 6.42
CA ILE A 110 -3.90 -1.07 6.15
C ILE A 110 -3.53 0.30 5.60
N ALA A 111 -2.27 0.66 5.77
CA ALA A 111 -1.67 1.80 5.12
C ALA A 111 -0.47 1.33 4.30
N ILE A 112 -0.21 2.03 3.20
CA ILE A 112 0.91 1.76 2.32
C ILE A 112 1.68 3.06 2.13
N GLY A 113 3.00 3.01 2.35
CA GLY A 113 3.91 4.11 2.09
C GLY A 113 4.88 3.75 0.98
N VAL A 114 5.08 4.66 0.05
CA VAL A 114 6.05 4.54 -1.04
C VAL A 114 6.90 5.81 -1.08
N SER A 115 8.19 5.64 -1.22
CA SER A 115 9.13 6.77 -1.29
C SER A 115 10.28 6.45 -2.23
N GLY A 116 10.64 7.41 -3.09
CA GLY A 116 11.81 7.29 -3.94
C GLY A 116 11.63 7.73 -5.38
N PHE A 117 10.40 7.92 -5.86
CA PHE A 117 10.17 8.47 -7.18
C PHE A 117 10.48 9.97 -7.21
N VAL A 118 10.87 10.46 -8.36
CA VAL A 118 11.25 11.87 -8.53
C VAL A 118 10.11 12.81 -8.16
N LYS A 119 8.89 12.43 -8.53
CA LYS A 119 7.70 13.19 -8.21
C LYS A 119 6.87 12.46 -7.16
N ALA A 120 6.48 13.19 -6.12
CA ALA A 120 5.65 12.61 -5.04
C ALA A 120 4.32 12.05 -5.55
N GLU A 121 3.79 12.57 -6.64
CA GLU A 121 2.56 12.03 -7.26
C GLU A 121 2.73 10.61 -7.78
N PHE A 122 3.94 10.20 -8.19
CA PHE A 122 4.23 8.83 -8.58
C PHE A 122 4.32 7.92 -7.36
N ASP A 123 4.91 8.39 -6.26
CA ASP A 123 4.87 7.66 -4.99
C ASP A 123 3.42 7.34 -4.59
N ASP A 124 2.55 8.35 -4.67
CA ASP A 124 1.13 8.20 -4.36
C ASP A 124 0.44 7.23 -5.32
N GLY A 125 0.71 7.37 -6.61
CA GLY A 125 0.15 6.48 -7.63
C GLY A 125 0.54 5.03 -7.44
N ILE A 126 1.80 4.75 -7.15
CA ILE A 126 2.28 3.38 -6.90
C ILE A 126 1.66 2.82 -5.62
N ALA A 127 1.60 3.60 -4.54
CA ALA A 127 0.94 3.17 -3.31
C ALA A 127 -0.53 2.82 -3.56
N SER A 128 -1.23 3.64 -4.33
CA SER A 128 -2.64 3.42 -4.70
C SER A 128 -2.82 2.16 -5.56
N LEU A 129 -1.91 1.90 -6.50
CA LEU A 129 -1.95 0.70 -7.34
C LEU A 129 -1.73 -0.56 -6.52
N ILE A 130 -0.78 -0.56 -5.60
CA ILE A 130 -0.54 -1.69 -4.70
C ILE A 130 -1.80 -1.96 -3.86
N LEU A 131 -2.41 -0.93 -3.31
CA LEU A 131 -3.64 -1.07 -2.53
C LEU A 131 -4.78 -1.64 -3.37
N ALA A 132 -4.97 -1.15 -4.58
CA ALA A 132 -5.99 -1.66 -5.49
C ALA A 132 -5.78 -3.15 -5.82
N GLU A 133 -4.53 -3.55 -6.03
CA GLU A 133 -4.19 -4.94 -6.32
C GLU A 133 -4.42 -5.85 -5.11
N ILE A 134 -4.08 -5.39 -3.90
CA ILE A 134 -4.39 -6.12 -2.66
C ILE A 134 -5.89 -6.34 -2.53
N LYS A 135 -6.68 -5.31 -2.72
CA LYS A 135 -8.15 -5.40 -2.65
C LYS A 135 -8.71 -6.39 -3.67
N LYS A 136 -8.18 -6.36 -4.88
CA LYS A 136 -8.59 -7.28 -5.95
C LYS A 136 -8.33 -8.74 -5.57
N ILE A 137 -7.14 -9.03 -5.04
CA ILE A 137 -6.79 -10.40 -4.62
C ILE A 137 -7.69 -10.85 -3.48
N ILE A 138 -7.88 -10.02 -2.45
CA ILE A 138 -8.73 -10.34 -1.30
C ILE A 138 -10.17 -10.61 -1.74
N ARG A 139 -10.72 -9.78 -2.61
CA ARG A 139 -12.09 -9.96 -3.12
C ARG A 139 -12.24 -11.24 -3.91
N GLY A 140 -11.22 -11.60 -4.71
CA GLY A 140 -11.21 -12.87 -5.44
C GLY A 140 -11.19 -14.08 -4.51
N GLU A 141 -10.34 -14.07 -3.49
CA GLU A 141 -10.27 -15.14 -2.51
C GLU A 141 -11.55 -15.26 -1.68
N ALA A 142 -12.15 -14.15 -1.30
CA ALA A 142 -13.42 -14.13 -0.58
C ALA A 142 -14.55 -14.72 -1.43
N ARG A 143 -14.59 -14.39 -2.72
CA ARG A 143 -15.54 -14.97 -3.66
C ARG A 143 -15.39 -16.47 -3.78
N ASP A 144 -14.16 -16.93 -3.94
CA ASP A 144 -13.87 -18.37 -4.07
C ASP A 144 -14.28 -19.11 -2.82
N LYS A 145 -14.01 -18.55 -1.65
CA LYS A 145 -14.44 -19.14 -0.37
C LYS A 145 -15.97 -19.18 -0.26
N PHE A 146 -16.64 -18.13 -0.67
CA PHE A 146 -18.10 -18.05 -0.68
C PHE A 146 -18.69 -19.17 -1.57
N GLU A 147 -18.17 -19.31 -2.79
CA GLU A 147 -18.64 -20.34 -3.74
C GLU A 147 -18.39 -21.75 -3.20
N GLN A 148 -17.25 -21.98 -2.56
CA GLN A 148 -16.95 -23.25 -1.90
C GLN A 148 -17.98 -23.57 -0.81
N LEU A 149 -18.23 -22.64 0.11
CA LEU A 149 -19.18 -22.81 1.19
C LEU A 149 -20.61 -23.05 0.67
N LYS A 150 -20.99 -22.36 -0.39
CA LYS A 150 -22.27 -22.54 -1.06
C LYS A 150 -22.40 -23.96 -1.63
N SER A 151 -21.38 -24.44 -2.34
CA SER A 151 -21.36 -25.79 -2.93
C SER A 151 -21.42 -26.89 -1.87
N GLU A 152 -20.88 -26.64 -0.69
CA GLU A 152 -20.91 -27.56 0.46
C GLU A 152 -22.19 -27.45 1.28
N GLY A 153 -23.12 -26.58 0.92
CA GLY A 153 -24.36 -26.35 1.66
C GLY A 153 -24.16 -25.72 3.03
N LYS A 154 -23.04 -25.05 3.27
CA LYS A 154 -22.68 -24.48 4.58
C LYS A 154 -23.16 -23.04 4.78
N ILE A 155 -23.70 -22.42 3.74
CA ILE A 155 -24.29 -21.07 3.82
C ILE A 155 -25.66 -21.08 3.13
N TYR A 156 -26.53 -20.21 3.61
CA TYR A 156 -27.85 -20.01 3.04
C TYR A 156 -27.90 -18.71 2.29
N LEU A 157 -28.46 -18.74 1.09
CA LEU A 157 -28.75 -17.55 0.31
C LEU A 157 -30.18 -17.12 0.61
N ALA A 158 -30.32 -16.13 1.43
CA ALA A 158 -31.60 -15.55 1.72
C ALA A 158 -31.96 -14.47 0.70
#